data_e49899c878f6312d88e48c21f8607c9d
#
_entry.id   e49899c878f6312d88e48c21f8607c9d
#
_cell.length_a   1.000
_cell.length_b   1.000
_cell.length_c   1.000
_cell.angle_alpha   90.00
_cell.angle_beta   90.00
_cell.angle_gamma   90.00
#
_symmetry.space_group_name_H-M   'P 1'
#
loop_
_entity.id
_entity.type
_entity.pdbx_description
1 polymer ?
#
loop_
_entity_poly.entity_id
_entity_poly.type
_entity_poly.pdbx_seq_one_letter_code
_entity_poly.pdbx_strand_id
1 'polypeptide(L)'
;MAFTDKAEFNVPRHIVQKGGVNPETITVNKTLTYKDSQYQLLRNNTGSLDCILPAYKDGASFWIKNRASSTHNIVVKDVDANTIATLAAGEGVLCVSNVSAWWDVIKG
;
A
#
# COMPACT_ATOMS: atom_id res chain seq x y z
N MET A 1 4.33 -11.06 -30.44
CA MET A 1 3.91 -10.97 -29.90
C MET A 1 3.93 -11.18 -29.47
N ALA A 2 3.69 -10.90 -29.64
CA ALA A 2 3.32 -10.81 -29.00
C ALA A 2 3.03 -11.05 -28.48
N PHE A 3 3.02 -10.90 -28.42
CA PHE A 3 2.48 -10.81 -27.70
C PHE A 3 2.46 -10.47 -27.30
N THR A 4 2.52 -10.13 -27.49
CA THR A 4 2.34 -9.56 -26.92
C THR A 4 2.26 -9.23 -26.58
N ASP A 5 2.20 -8.98 -26.77
CA ASP A 5 1.81 -8.47 -26.29
C ASP A 5 1.35 -8.30 -26.28
N LYS A 6 1.10 -8.40 -26.54
CA LYS A 6 0.46 -8.04 -26.36
C LYS A 6 -0.28 -8.20 -25.92
N ALA A 7 -0.59 -8.47 -26.01
CA ALA A 7 -1.34 -8.45 -25.57
C ALA A 7 -1.84 -8.50 -24.81
N GLU A 8 -1.97 -8.57 -24.54
CA GLU A 8 -2.41 -8.36 -23.77
C GLU A 8 -2.90 -7.71 -23.32
N PHE A 9 -3.17 -7.52 -23.48
CA PHE A 9 -3.34 -6.75 -23.06
C PHE A 9 -3.74 -5.78 -22.79
N ASN A 10 -4.27 -5.81 -23.25
CA ASN A 10 -4.58 -4.43 -23.03
C ASN A 10 -6.01 -4.20 -22.59
N VAL A 11 -6.28 -4.55 -21.38
CA VAL A 11 -7.52 -4.21 -20.71
C VAL A 11 -7.40 -2.78 -20.24
N PRO A 12 -8.26 -1.84 -20.71
CA PRO A 12 -8.09 -0.42 -20.41
C PRO A 12 -8.11 -0.08 -18.93
N ARG A 13 -8.73 -0.92 -18.09
CA ARG A 13 -8.79 -0.68 -16.65
C ARG A 13 -7.64 -1.28 -15.88
N HIS A 14 -6.75 -1.98 -16.55
CA HIS A 14 -5.56 -2.46 -15.87
C HIS A 14 -4.70 -1.29 -15.46
N ILE A 15 -4.27 -1.32 -14.22
CA ILE A 15 -3.23 -0.42 -13.77
C ILE A 15 -1.90 -1.15 -13.88
N VAL A 16 -0.85 -0.37 -14.14
CA VAL A 16 0.50 -0.89 -14.04
C VAL A 16 1.01 -0.50 -12.66
N GLN A 17 1.26 -1.49 -11.85
CA GLN A 17 1.70 -1.30 -10.48
C GLN A 17 3.09 -1.91 -10.32
N LYS A 18 3.97 -1.18 -9.66
CA LYS A 18 5.32 -1.66 -9.44
C LYS A 18 5.29 -2.81 -8.44
N GLY A 19 5.84 -3.94 -8.84
CA GLY A 19 6.07 -5.05 -7.95
C GLY A 19 7.30 -4.82 -7.08
N GLY A 20 7.73 -5.88 -6.41
CA GLY A 20 8.92 -5.83 -5.57
C GLY A 20 8.62 -5.36 -4.16
N VAL A 21 9.68 -5.25 -3.39
CA VAL A 21 9.61 -4.98 -1.94
C VAL A 21 10.40 -3.73 -1.65
N ASN A 22 9.83 -2.84 -0.85
CA ASN A 22 10.51 -1.66 -0.36
C ASN A 22 10.69 -1.75 1.16
N PRO A 23 11.87 -2.19 1.66
CA PRO A 23 12.19 -2.07 3.07
C PRO A 23 12.70 -0.66 3.34
N GLU A 24 12.05 0.03 4.27
CA GLU A 24 12.38 1.43 4.52
C GLU A 24 12.16 1.78 5.98
N THR A 25 13.06 2.57 6.55
CA THR A 25 12.85 3.20 7.84
C THR A 25 12.30 4.58 7.59
N ILE A 26 11.09 4.85 8.11
CA ILE A 26 10.43 6.14 7.93
C ILE A 26 10.53 6.95 9.22
N THR A 27 10.71 8.25 9.06
CA THR A 27 10.74 9.20 10.17
C THR A 27 9.68 10.28 10.04
N VAL A 28 8.97 10.27 8.92
CA VAL A 28 7.84 11.16 8.61
C VAL A 28 6.77 10.33 7.92
N ASN A 29 5.59 10.90 7.79
CA ASN A 29 4.51 10.24 7.06
C ASN A 29 4.94 9.88 5.64
N LYS A 30 4.49 8.72 5.17
CA LYS A 30 4.82 8.25 3.82
C LYS A 30 3.57 8.24 2.97
N THR A 31 3.62 8.92 1.84
CA THR A 31 2.55 8.89 0.85
C THR A 31 2.94 7.96 -0.28
N LEU A 32 2.13 6.94 -0.52
CA LEU A 32 2.36 5.97 -1.60
C LEU A 32 1.77 6.47 -2.91
N THR A 33 2.43 6.11 -3.99
CA THR A 33 1.93 6.30 -5.35
C THR A 33 1.97 4.95 -6.06
N TYR A 34 1.38 4.87 -7.25
CA TYR A 34 1.43 3.63 -8.04
C TYR A 34 2.81 3.37 -8.64
N LYS A 35 3.76 4.28 -8.44
CA LYS A 35 5.16 4.06 -8.81
C LYS A 35 5.97 3.43 -7.68
N ASP A 36 5.41 3.35 -6.49
CA ASP A 36 6.06 2.73 -5.35
C ASP A 36 5.86 1.22 -5.40
N SER A 37 6.77 0.49 -4.77
CA SER A 37 6.67 -0.96 -4.70
C SER A 37 5.40 -1.40 -4.00
N GLN A 38 4.81 -2.47 -4.48
CA GLN A 38 3.55 -3.00 -3.97
C GLN A 38 3.66 -3.51 -2.53
N TYR A 39 4.84 -3.99 -2.16
CA TYR A 39 5.10 -4.53 -0.83
C TYR A 39 5.95 -3.54 -0.05
N GLN A 40 5.36 -2.95 0.99
CA GLN A 40 6.02 -1.95 1.82
C GLN A 40 6.33 -2.54 3.18
N LEU A 41 7.62 -2.68 3.47
CA LEU A 41 8.10 -3.15 4.78
C LEU A 41 8.65 -1.93 5.52
N LEU A 42 7.83 -1.30 6.33
CA LEU A 42 8.15 -0.01 6.93
C LEU A 42 8.53 -0.19 8.40
N ARG A 43 9.63 0.42 8.78
CA ARG A 43 10.05 0.50 10.18
C ARG A 43 9.85 1.93 10.65
N ASN A 44 9.05 2.10 11.68
CA ASN A 44 8.77 3.41 12.25
C ASN A 44 9.54 3.55 13.55
N ASN A 45 10.47 4.52 13.61
CA ASN A 45 11.33 4.72 14.78
C ASN A 45 11.03 6.01 15.53
N THR A 46 10.01 6.77 15.15
CA THR A 46 9.83 8.12 15.69
C THR A 46 8.51 8.35 16.41
N GLY A 47 7.60 7.40 16.38
CA GLY A 47 6.28 7.58 16.97
C GLY A 47 5.21 7.14 16.00
N SER A 48 3.96 7.52 16.21
CA SER A 48 2.89 7.16 15.29
C SER A 48 3.02 7.96 14.00
N LEU A 49 3.06 7.25 12.86
CA LEU A 49 3.16 7.87 11.54
C LEU A 49 2.05 7.33 10.64
N ASP A 50 1.71 8.11 9.63
CA ASP A 50 0.71 7.73 8.63
C ASP A 50 1.37 7.18 7.38
N CYS A 51 0.75 6.15 6.80
CA CYS A 51 1.05 5.68 5.46
C CYS A 51 -0.20 5.93 4.62
N ILE A 52 -0.11 6.83 3.64
CA ILE A 52 -1.27 7.29 2.90
C ILE A 52 -1.30 6.59 1.55
N LEU A 53 -2.40 5.91 1.27
CA LEU A 53 -2.62 5.23 -0.01
C LEU A 53 -2.97 6.24 -1.09
N PRO A 54 -2.65 5.96 -2.36
CA PRO A 54 -3.08 6.82 -3.46
C PRO A 54 -4.59 6.70 -3.68
N ALA A 55 -5.13 7.56 -4.53
CA ALA A 55 -6.51 7.43 -4.99
C ALA A 55 -6.70 6.03 -5.58
N TYR A 56 -7.84 5.40 -5.28
CA TYR A 56 -8.02 4.02 -5.70
C TYR A 56 -8.12 3.88 -7.21
N LYS A 57 -7.65 2.74 -7.68
CA LYS A 57 -7.84 2.29 -9.05
C LYS A 57 -8.22 0.83 -9.00
N ASP A 58 -9.13 0.44 -9.87
CA ASP A 58 -9.62 -0.92 -9.93
C ASP A 58 -8.47 -1.91 -10.06
N GLY A 59 -8.42 -2.87 -9.15
CA GLY A 59 -7.39 -3.91 -9.12
C GLY A 59 -6.08 -3.52 -8.45
N ALA A 60 -5.96 -2.32 -7.91
CA ALA A 60 -4.76 -1.92 -7.19
C ALA A 60 -4.67 -2.63 -5.85
N SER A 61 -3.45 -2.94 -5.42
CA SER A 61 -3.23 -3.51 -4.10
C SER A 61 -1.90 -3.07 -3.52
N PHE A 62 -1.84 -2.99 -2.19
CA PHE A 62 -0.62 -2.75 -1.44
C PHE A 62 -0.58 -3.65 -0.22
N TRP A 63 0.59 -4.22 0.03
CA TRP A 63 0.91 -4.90 1.28
C TRP A 63 1.76 -3.96 2.11
N ILE A 64 1.32 -3.69 3.33
CA ILE A 64 2.05 -2.78 4.22
C ILE A 64 2.28 -3.50 5.54
N LYS A 65 3.53 -3.58 5.96
CA LYS A 65 3.88 -4.19 7.24
C LYS A 65 4.63 -3.18 8.09
N ASN A 66 4.23 -3.09 9.36
CA ASN A 66 4.94 -2.32 10.36
C ASN A 66 6.00 -3.22 10.99
N ARG A 67 7.26 -2.96 10.66
CA ARG A 67 8.41 -3.74 11.14
C ARG A 67 9.05 -3.14 12.38
N ALA A 68 8.39 -2.19 13.03
CA ALA A 68 8.93 -1.60 14.25
C ALA A 68 9.10 -2.68 15.33
N SER A 69 10.10 -2.50 16.18
CA SER A 69 10.36 -3.39 17.31
C SER A 69 9.82 -2.80 18.60
N SER A 70 9.11 -1.69 18.56
CA SER A 70 8.60 -0.98 19.72
C SER A 70 7.11 -0.69 19.51
N THR A 71 6.53 0.16 20.35
CA THR A 71 5.10 0.45 20.34
C THR A 71 4.66 1.50 19.30
N HIS A 72 5.51 1.81 18.34
CA HIS A 72 5.18 2.80 17.32
C HIS A 72 4.22 2.24 16.29
N ASN A 73 3.11 2.91 16.08
CA ASN A 73 2.09 2.47 15.13
C ASN A 73 2.30 3.10 13.76
N ILE A 74 1.80 2.40 12.73
CA ILE A 74 1.61 2.99 11.41
C ILE A 74 0.13 3.00 11.14
N VAL A 75 -0.43 4.17 10.87
CA VAL A 75 -1.84 4.32 10.53
C VAL A 75 -1.96 4.42 9.03
N VAL A 76 -2.61 3.42 8.42
CA VAL A 76 -2.84 3.41 6.98
C VAL A 76 -4.10 4.21 6.69
N LYS A 77 -3.98 5.19 5.83
CA LYS A 77 -5.07 6.10 5.48
C LYS A 77 -5.28 6.13 3.98
N ASP A 78 -6.50 6.47 3.56
CA ASP A 78 -6.76 6.71 2.15
C ASP A 78 -6.39 8.15 1.78
N VAL A 79 -6.62 8.52 0.53
CA VAL A 79 -6.25 9.85 0.01
C VAL A 79 -7.06 10.96 0.68
N ASP A 80 -8.22 10.64 1.24
CA ASP A 80 -9.08 11.60 1.93
C ASP A 80 -8.85 11.61 3.44
N ALA A 81 -7.76 11.01 3.89
CA ALA A 81 -7.35 10.95 5.29
C ALA A 81 -8.26 10.08 6.18
N ASN A 82 -9.06 9.20 5.58
CA ASN A 82 -9.82 8.23 6.35
C ASN A 82 -8.90 7.10 6.80
N THR A 83 -9.01 6.69 8.06
CA THR A 83 -8.23 5.58 8.58
C THR A 83 -8.73 4.26 8.01
N ILE A 84 -7.84 3.54 7.35
CA ILE A 84 -8.11 2.22 6.78
C ILE A 84 -7.74 1.14 7.80
N ALA A 85 -6.57 1.26 8.42
CA ALA A 85 -6.09 0.30 9.40
C ALA A 85 -5.03 0.94 10.28
N THR A 86 -4.93 0.48 11.52
CA THR A 86 -3.85 0.88 12.43
C THR A 86 -2.99 -0.34 12.67
N LEU A 87 -1.71 -0.25 12.33
CA LEU A 87 -0.77 -1.36 12.44
C LEU A 87 0.12 -1.14 13.65
N ALA A 88 -0.03 -2.00 14.65
CA ALA A 88 0.92 -2.08 15.74
C ALA A 88 2.21 -2.75 15.25
N ALA A 89 3.25 -2.70 16.05
CA ALA A 89 4.52 -3.34 15.72
C ALA A 89 4.30 -4.81 15.35
N GLY A 90 4.83 -5.21 14.20
CA GLY A 90 4.73 -6.58 13.70
C GLY A 90 3.48 -6.89 12.90
N GLU A 91 2.50 -6.01 12.87
CA GLU A 91 1.28 -6.24 12.11
C GLU A 91 1.43 -5.82 10.65
N GLY A 92 0.62 -6.45 9.79
CA GLY A 92 0.57 -6.11 8.38
C GLY A 92 -0.87 -6.02 7.89
N VAL A 93 -1.04 -5.42 6.72
CA VAL A 93 -2.34 -5.29 6.08
C VAL A 93 -2.19 -5.44 4.58
N LEU A 94 -3.15 -6.15 3.97
CA LEU A 94 -3.33 -6.15 2.53
C LEU A 94 -4.48 -5.21 2.21
N CYS A 95 -4.20 -4.19 1.41
CA CYS A 95 -5.18 -3.22 0.95
C CYS A 95 -5.46 -3.48 -0.52
N VAL A 96 -6.72 -3.71 -0.87
CA VAL A 96 -7.15 -3.97 -2.24
C VAL A 96 -8.21 -2.96 -2.61
N SER A 97 -7.99 -2.28 -3.73
CA SER A 97 -8.97 -1.34 -4.26
C SER A 97 -10.07 -2.11 -4.97
N ASN A 98 -11.30 -1.96 -4.52
CA ASN A 98 -12.43 -2.61 -5.16
C ASN A 98 -13.11 -1.68 -6.16
N VAL A 99 -14.07 -2.23 -6.91
CA VAL A 99 -14.76 -1.50 -7.97
C VAL A 99 -15.68 -0.38 -7.47
N SER A 100 -15.95 -0.36 -6.15
CA SER A 100 -16.81 0.67 -5.54
C SER A 100 -16.01 1.85 -4.99
N ALA A 101 -14.74 1.95 -5.38
CA ALA A 101 -13.84 3.04 -5.01
C ALA A 101 -13.50 3.03 -3.51
N TRP A 102 -13.38 1.85 -2.93
CA TRP A 102 -12.95 1.66 -1.54
C TRP A 102 -11.64 0.89 -1.49
N TRP A 103 -10.96 1.03 -0.36
CA TRP A 103 -9.88 0.12 -0.01
C TRP A 103 -10.43 -0.92 0.97
N ASP A 104 -10.52 -2.17 0.52
CA ASP A 104 -10.80 -3.30 1.39
C ASP A 104 -9.50 -3.81 1.98
N VAL A 105 -9.54 -4.30 3.21
CA VAL A 105 -8.31 -4.69 3.89
C VAL A 105 -8.44 -6.05 4.56
N ILE A 106 -7.32 -6.76 4.58
CA ILE A 106 -7.12 -7.95 5.39
C ILE A 106 -5.94 -7.66 6.30
N LYS A 107 -6.21 -7.58 7.60
CA LYS A 107 -5.20 -7.22 8.59
C LYS A 107 -4.82 -8.44 9.40
N GLY A 108 -3.52 -8.55 9.66
CA GLY A 108 -3.03 -9.64 10.49
C GLY A 108 -1.62 -9.46 11.01
#